data_efd03a224e46453d9f8ab7c53c00aa2e
#
_entry.id   efd03a224e46453d9f8ab7c53c00aa2e
#
_cell.length_a   1.000
_cell.length_b   1.000
_cell.length_c   1.000
_cell.angle_alpha   90.00
_cell.angle_beta   90.00
_cell.angle_gamma   90.00
#
_symmetry.space_group_name_H-M   'P 1'
#
loop_
_entity.id
_entity.type
_entity.pdbx_description
1 polymer ?
#
loop_
_entity_poly.entity_id
_entity_poly.type
_entity_poly.pdbx_seq_one_letter_code
_entity_poly.pdbx_strand_id
1 'polypeptide(L)'
;MVVGYGVMKKRDLTGAITSVKADEIVKSPASNAMEALQGQVPGLDIIRNSGKATSGVTINIRGQRSLSDVKDEFGNNIANAPLFIIDGMQGGDFSDIAPADIESIEVLKDASSTAIYGSQGANGVIIITTKKGAKGKTKFSYNGYLGVNGWAQYPEMLSGEDYIQVRREAARTGGQWNSTADDQKLFTVEEWQAIQNGDWTNWVDEVLHTGLVQSHQVTASGGTEKTTALLSVGYYQERGSFKNDKMDKYNLRMNIEHKLGKTVKVGATTQVTHYAQDERAENVLWRAAANAPLGKAYDEDGKVVDYPLGKNGQVSPLVDEASEVAARHHVLKTNLIANGYLDFTPIEGLSFRSSLGTNYAFYRKQDFESSSSIDRLGQYASSLSKINSSEKSFVNWDNIISYNKSIKDHTFGATALTSWTQAKYTAVNAQGEGQLVDSYLWHNLGANDKSSYVIGSDYIQHQTFSYALRFNYSYKGRYILTVSNRWDGDSRLSKGNKWASFPSVAVAWRISDEAFLKNIEALSNLKMRLSWGKTGNSGIMAYGTQSGLTPKTNSAFQDNGYTYYI
;
A
#
# COMPACT_ATOMS: atom_id res chain seq x y z
N MET A 1 13.83 10.82 -18.61
CA MET A 1 12.73 10.00 -18.05
C MET A 1 13.09 8.54 -18.21
N VAL A 2 12.88 7.77 -17.17
CA VAL A 2 12.99 6.30 -17.24
C VAL A 2 11.69 5.78 -17.85
N VAL A 3 11.76 4.96 -18.89
CA VAL A 3 10.59 4.45 -19.61
C VAL A 3 10.80 2.98 -19.90
N GLY A 4 10.11 2.15 -19.19
CA GLY A 4 10.33 0.72 -19.26
C GLY A 4 11.78 0.39 -18.89
N TYR A 5 12.38 -0.50 -19.61
CA TYR A 5 13.76 -0.94 -19.37
C TYR A 5 14.82 -0.04 -20.07
N GLY A 6 14.54 1.28 -20.19
CA GLY A 6 15.46 2.23 -20.84
C GLY A 6 15.23 3.68 -20.45
N VAL A 7 16.12 4.57 -20.88
CA VAL A 7 16.01 6.01 -20.69
C VAL A 7 15.73 6.67 -22.04
N MET A 8 14.66 7.48 -22.13
CA MET A 8 14.30 8.21 -23.33
C MET A 8 14.15 9.72 -23.03
N LYS A 9 14.41 10.56 -24.03
CA LYS A 9 14.11 11.99 -23.90
C LYS A 9 12.58 12.18 -23.90
N LYS A 10 12.04 13.06 -23.04
CA LYS A 10 10.60 13.35 -22.92
C LYS A 10 9.96 13.68 -24.31
N ARG A 11 10.70 14.37 -25.15
CA ARG A 11 10.24 14.75 -26.49
C ARG A 11 10.03 13.55 -27.44
N ASP A 12 10.75 12.45 -27.23
CA ASP A 12 10.76 11.27 -28.14
C ASP A 12 9.77 10.18 -27.69
N LEU A 13 9.06 10.40 -26.57
CA LEU A 13 8.08 9.45 -26.05
C LEU A 13 6.84 9.37 -26.96
N THR A 14 6.42 8.15 -27.28
CA THR A 14 5.19 7.86 -28.04
C THR A 14 3.98 7.61 -27.14
N GLY A 15 4.19 7.25 -25.87
CA GLY A 15 3.15 6.95 -24.89
C GLY A 15 2.74 8.16 -24.01
N ALA A 16 1.59 8.04 -23.33
CA ALA A 16 1.10 9.03 -22.36
C ALA A 16 1.77 8.80 -21.00
N ILE A 17 2.84 9.53 -20.74
CA ILE A 17 3.61 9.46 -19.49
C ILE A 17 3.56 10.81 -18.79
N THR A 18 3.22 10.79 -17.50
CA THR A 18 3.32 11.97 -16.62
C THR A 18 4.51 11.77 -15.70
N SER A 19 5.33 12.80 -15.52
CA SER A 19 6.50 12.78 -14.63
C SER A 19 6.34 13.86 -13.58
N VAL A 20 6.55 13.49 -12.32
CA VAL A 20 6.61 14.39 -11.17
C VAL A 20 8.02 14.34 -10.61
N LYS A 21 8.60 15.50 -10.31
CA LYS A 21 9.97 15.63 -9.82
C LYS A 21 10.04 15.71 -8.30
N ALA A 22 11.22 15.45 -7.76
CA ALA A 22 11.53 15.49 -6.34
C ALA A 22 11.01 16.76 -5.62
N ASP A 23 11.23 17.94 -6.21
CA ASP A 23 10.84 19.22 -5.60
C ASP A 23 9.33 19.38 -5.42
N GLU A 24 8.53 18.73 -6.23
CA GLU A 24 7.07 18.74 -6.13
C GLU A 24 6.60 17.75 -5.05
N ILE A 25 7.26 16.61 -4.93
CA ILE A 25 6.93 15.55 -3.97
C ILE A 25 7.22 16.01 -2.52
N VAL A 26 8.38 16.63 -2.30
CA VAL A 26 8.84 17.04 -0.95
C VAL A 26 8.03 18.22 -0.40
N LYS A 27 7.35 19.01 -1.24
CA LYS A 27 6.49 20.14 -0.79
C LYS A 27 5.26 19.68 -0.02
N SER A 28 4.78 18.47 -0.25
CA SER A 28 3.63 17.91 0.44
C SER A 28 4.10 17.08 1.62
N PRO A 29 3.84 17.46 2.88
CA PRO A 29 4.12 16.62 4.03
C PRO A 29 3.19 15.41 3.99
N ALA A 30 3.74 14.27 3.63
CA ALA A 30 2.98 13.02 3.48
C ALA A 30 3.76 11.85 4.09
N SER A 31 3.05 10.86 4.59
CA SER A 31 3.62 9.64 5.18
C SER A 31 4.36 8.79 4.14
N ASN A 32 3.91 8.89 2.89
CA ASN A 32 4.50 8.20 1.74
C ASN A 32 4.42 9.05 0.47
N ALA A 33 5.23 8.66 -0.52
CA ALA A 33 5.37 9.40 -1.77
C ALA A 33 4.09 9.46 -2.62
N MET A 34 3.18 8.50 -2.46
CA MET A 34 1.95 8.46 -3.26
C MET A 34 0.94 9.50 -2.79
N GLU A 35 0.80 9.69 -1.48
CA GLU A 35 -0.05 10.76 -0.95
C GLU A 35 0.39 12.13 -1.48
N ALA A 36 1.70 12.36 -1.61
CA ALA A 36 2.24 13.59 -2.18
C ALA A 36 1.87 13.81 -3.66
N LEU A 37 1.45 12.76 -4.39
CA LEU A 37 1.00 12.86 -5.79
C LEU A 37 -0.49 13.16 -5.94
N GLN A 38 -1.26 13.15 -4.86
CA GLN A 38 -2.70 13.38 -4.92
C GLN A 38 -3.01 14.72 -5.58
N GLY A 39 -3.87 14.71 -6.60
CA GLY A 39 -4.24 15.89 -7.38
C GLY A 39 -3.19 16.39 -8.39
N GLN A 40 -1.95 15.84 -8.40
CA GLN A 40 -0.88 16.32 -9.30
C GLN A 40 -0.83 15.59 -10.65
N VAL A 41 -1.35 14.37 -10.72
CA VAL A 41 -1.29 13.53 -11.93
C VAL A 41 -2.68 13.27 -12.48
N PRO A 42 -3.08 13.84 -13.64
CA PRO A 42 -4.40 13.61 -14.21
C PRO A 42 -4.67 12.12 -14.45
N GLY A 43 -5.81 11.62 -13.95
CA GLY A 43 -6.24 10.24 -14.06
C GLY A 43 -5.53 9.27 -13.10
N LEU A 44 -4.81 9.78 -12.11
CA LEU A 44 -4.33 9.04 -10.96
C LEU A 44 -5.23 9.39 -9.77
N ASP A 45 -5.89 8.39 -9.22
CA ASP A 45 -6.73 8.49 -8.04
C ASP A 45 -6.01 7.87 -6.86
N ILE A 46 -5.86 8.63 -5.78
CA ILE A 46 -5.15 8.23 -4.57
C ILE A 46 -6.04 8.56 -3.39
N ILE A 47 -6.43 7.54 -2.65
CA ILE A 47 -7.32 7.66 -1.50
C ILE A 47 -6.63 7.05 -0.29
N ARG A 48 -6.47 7.82 0.79
CA ARG A 48 -6.11 7.29 2.10
C ARG A 48 -7.33 6.56 2.67
N ASN A 49 -7.15 5.30 3.06
CA ASN A 49 -8.27 4.41 3.39
C ASN A 49 -8.95 4.76 4.72
N SER A 50 -8.25 5.41 5.65
CA SER A 50 -8.80 5.88 6.93
C SER A 50 -7.96 7.00 7.55
N GLY A 51 -8.42 7.55 8.68
CA GLY A 51 -7.68 8.54 9.49
C GLY A 51 -6.63 7.95 10.43
N LYS A 52 -6.42 6.62 10.45
CA LYS A 52 -5.41 5.97 11.30
C LYS A 52 -3.99 6.27 10.85
N ALA A 53 -3.04 6.30 11.77
CA ALA A 53 -1.61 6.41 11.48
C ALA A 53 -1.10 5.26 10.59
N THR A 54 -1.70 4.08 10.74
CA THR A 54 -1.34 2.85 10.01
C THR A 54 -2.08 2.69 8.68
N SER A 55 -2.91 3.68 8.29
CA SER A 55 -3.76 3.60 7.10
C SER A 55 -2.95 3.49 5.81
N GLY A 56 -3.24 2.47 5.01
CA GLY A 56 -2.76 2.35 3.65
C GLY A 56 -3.44 3.32 2.69
N VAL A 57 -2.91 3.41 1.48
CA VAL A 57 -3.53 4.16 0.37
C VAL A 57 -3.98 3.21 -0.73
N THR A 58 -5.15 3.48 -1.29
CA THR A 58 -5.66 2.84 -2.50
C THR A 58 -5.31 3.70 -3.70
N ILE A 59 -4.74 3.08 -4.73
CA ILE A 59 -4.24 3.78 -5.93
C ILE A 59 -4.87 3.16 -7.16
N ASN A 60 -5.53 3.99 -7.98
CA ASN A 60 -6.10 3.59 -9.26
C ASN A 60 -5.63 4.51 -10.38
N ILE A 61 -5.33 3.93 -11.55
CA ILE A 61 -5.00 4.69 -12.76
C ILE A 61 -6.14 4.55 -13.76
N ARG A 62 -6.84 5.67 -14.05
CA ARG A 62 -8.02 5.71 -14.93
C ARG A 62 -9.16 4.80 -14.47
N GLY A 63 -9.36 4.73 -13.16
CA GLY A 63 -10.43 3.95 -12.52
C GLY A 63 -10.14 2.45 -12.40
N GLN A 64 -11.12 1.73 -11.88
CA GLN A 64 -11.07 0.28 -11.74
C GLN A 64 -11.47 -0.39 -13.05
N ARG A 65 -10.70 -1.39 -13.49
CA ARG A 65 -10.90 -2.09 -14.77
C ARG A 65 -11.27 -3.55 -14.60
N SER A 66 -11.00 -4.12 -13.44
CA SER A 66 -11.34 -5.50 -13.09
C SER A 66 -12.51 -5.51 -12.13
N LEU A 67 -13.49 -6.38 -12.40
CA LEU A 67 -14.59 -6.70 -11.48
C LEU A 67 -14.16 -7.73 -10.42
N SER A 68 -12.95 -8.28 -10.55
CA SER A 68 -12.41 -9.24 -9.60
C SER A 68 -11.94 -8.53 -8.32
N ASP A 69 -12.21 -9.14 -7.17
CA ASP A 69 -11.71 -8.73 -5.85
C ASP A 69 -10.61 -9.68 -5.37
N VAL A 70 -9.68 -10.02 -6.26
CA VAL A 70 -8.54 -10.86 -5.89
C VAL A 70 -7.61 -10.07 -4.99
N LYS A 71 -7.36 -10.62 -3.81
CA LYS A 71 -6.46 -10.07 -2.80
C LYS A 71 -5.14 -10.82 -2.80
N ASP A 72 -4.07 -10.11 -2.45
CA ASP A 72 -2.79 -10.74 -2.15
C ASP A 72 -2.83 -11.42 -0.78
N GLU A 73 -1.71 -12.01 -0.40
CA GLU A 73 -1.53 -12.72 0.86
C GLU A 73 -1.65 -11.81 2.10
N PHE A 74 -1.66 -10.49 1.91
CA PHE A 74 -1.86 -9.49 2.96
C PHE A 74 -3.25 -8.85 2.94
N GLY A 75 -4.14 -9.35 2.07
CA GLY A 75 -5.50 -8.82 1.93
C GLY A 75 -5.62 -7.58 1.03
N ASN A 76 -4.56 -7.13 0.37
CA ASN A 76 -4.61 -5.99 -0.55
C ASN A 76 -5.24 -6.41 -1.88
N ASN A 77 -6.17 -5.61 -2.40
CA ASN A 77 -6.75 -5.85 -3.72
C ASN A 77 -5.69 -5.64 -4.82
N ILE A 78 -5.27 -6.71 -5.48
CA ILE A 78 -4.27 -6.69 -6.55
C ILE A 78 -4.89 -6.66 -7.95
N ALA A 79 -6.19 -6.87 -8.07
CA ALA A 79 -6.86 -6.94 -9.37
C ALA A 79 -6.87 -5.59 -10.11
N ASN A 80 -6.87 -4.47 -9.38
CA ASN A 80 -6.89 -3.11 -9.91
C ASN A 80 -5.65 -2.27 -9.58
N ALA A 81 -4.74 -2.78 -8.74
CA ALA A 81 -3.54 -2.06 -8.34
C ALA A 81 -2.57 -1.86 -9.53
N PRO A 82 -1.95 -0.68 -9.68
CA PRO A 82 -0.89 -0.48 -10.66
C PRO A 82 0.38 -1.24 -10.29
N LEU A 83 1.20 -1.56 -11.27
CA LEU A 83 2.53 -2.14 -11.04
C LEU A 83 3.51 -1.06 -10.58
N PHE A 84 4.21 -1.31 -9.48
CA PHE A 84 5.30 -0.45 -9.00
C PHE A 84 6.66 -0.98 -9.44
N ILE A 85 7.49 -0.08 -9.97
CA ILE A 85 8.88 -0.34 -10.34
C ILE A 85 9.76 0.64 -9.58
N ILE A 86 10.61 0.15 -8.69
CA ILE A 86 11.50 0.96 -7.87
C ILE A 86 12.94 0.71 -8.32
N ASP A 87 13.61 1.74 -8.85
CA ASP A 87 14.98 1.65 -9.41
C ASP A 87 15.17 0.49 -10.40
N GLY A 88 14.12 0.16 -11.17
CA GLY A 88 14.10 -0.92 -12.14
C GLY A 88 13.65 -2.27 -11.58
N MET A 89 13.45 -2.42 -10.28
CA MET A 89 12.97 -3.64 -9.65
C MET A 89 11.45 -3.65 -9.52
N GLN A 90 10.81 -4.77 -9.87
CA GLN A 90 9.38 -5.02 -9.67
C GLN A 90 9.11 -5.47 -8.23
N GLY A 91 7.87 -5.29 -7.75
CA GLY A 91 7.38 -5.88 -6.50
C GLY A 91 7.83 -5.17 -5.22
N GLY A 92 8.40 -3.96 -5.31
CA GLY A 92 8.65 -3.12 -4.14
C GLY A 92 7.38 -2.43 -3.63
N ASP A 93 7.30 -2.20 -2.32
CA ASP A 93 6.25 -1.40 -1.70
C ASP A 93 6.67 0.09 -1.73
N PHE A 94 5.89 0.93 -2.37
CA PHE A 94 6.16 2.37 -2.47
C PHE A 94 6.13 3.06 -1.09
N SER A 95 5.38 2.52 -0.13
CA SER A 95 5.29 3.06 1.23
C SER A 95 6.61 2.98 1.99
N ASP A 96 7.51 2.09 1.57
CA ASP A 96 8.82 1.94 2.17
C ASP A 96 9.78 3.10 1.82
N ILE A 97 9.51 3.85 0.74
CA ILE A 97 10.40 4.90 0.25
C ILE A 97 10.06 6.22 0.93
N ALA A 98 11.06 6.82 1.56
CA ALA A 98 10.91 8.18 2.08
C ALA A 98 10.75 9.17 0.91
N PRO A 99 9.76 10.11 0.94
CA PRO A 99 9.55 11.09 -0.12
C PRO A 99 10.81 11.87 -0.50
N ALA A 100 11.65 12.19 0.48
CA ALA A 100 12.89 12.94 0.27
C ALA A 100 14.00 12.12 -0.46
N ASP A 101 13.90 10.79 -0.53
CA ASP A 101 14.82 9.93 -1.30
C ASP A 101 14.44 9.80 -2.77
N ILE A 102 13.29 10.32 -3.19
CA ILE A 102 12.81 10.20 -4.57
C ILE A 102 13.42 11.29 -5.45
N GLU A 103 13.86 10.91 -6.63
CA GLU A 103 14.32 11.81 -7.70
C GLU A 103 13.17 12.15 -8.65
N SER A 104 12.39 11.14 -9.07
CA SER A 104 11.25 11.31 -9.96
C SER A 104 10.28 10.14 -9.85
N ILE A 105 9.01 10.42 -10.18
CA ILE A 105 7.98 9.41 -10.36
C ILE A 105 7.39 9.57 -11.76
N GLU A 106 7.42 8.49 -12.55
CA GLU A 106 6.81 8.42 -13.87
C GLU A 106 5.57 7.52 -13.84
N VAL A 107 4.42 8.04 -14.29
CA VAL A 107 3.15 7.31 -14.36
C VAL A 107 2.81 6.99 -15.81
N LEU A 108 2.80 5.70 -16.15
CA LEU A 108 2.48 5.16 -17.47
C LEU A 108 0.99 4.76 -17.49
N LYS A 109 0.21 5.38 -18.36
CA LYS A 109 -1.26 5.30 -18.31
C LYS A 109 -1.89 4.63 -19.52
N ASP A 110 -1.17 4.43 -20.63
CA ASP A 110 -1.69 3.84 -21.87
C ASP A 110 -1.08 2.46 -22.15
N ALA A 111 -1.81 1.66 -22.94
CA ALA A 111 -1.41 0.29 -23.26
C ALA A 111 -0.07 0.22 -24.01
N SER A 112 0.28 1.22 -24.84
CA SER A 112 1.54 1.21 -25.58
C SER A 112 2.76 1.47 -24.69
N SER A 113 2.60 2.28 -23.63
CA SER A 113 3.66 2.51 -22.65
C SER A 113 3.80 1.37 -21.65
N THR A 114 2.69 0.67 -21.34
CA THR A 114 2.67 -0.41 -20.33
C THR A 114 2.84 -1.81 -20.93
N ALA A 115 2.67 -2.01 -22.25
CA ALA A 115 2.80 -3.33 -22.90
C ALA A 115 4.17 -4.00 -22.68
N ILE A 116 5.25 -3.23 -22.47
CA ILE A 116 6.57 -3.76 -22.14
C ILE A 116 6.59 -4.49 -20.77
N TYR A 117 5.58 -4.24 -19.91
CA TYR A 117 5.37 -4.91 -18.62
C TYR A 117 4.33 -6.05 -18.72
N GLY A 118 3.79 -6.31 -19.92
CA GLY A 118 2.99 -7.48 -20.29
C GLY A 118 1.78 -7.72 -19.42
N SER A 119 1.76 -8.91 -18.80
CA SER A 119 0.66 -9.37 -17.92
C SER A 119 0.46 -8.56 -16.64
N GLN A 120 1.40 -7.72 -16.27
CA GLN A 120 1.31 -6.86 -15.07
C GLN A 120 0.99 -5.40 -15.41
N GLY A 121 0.94 -5.05 -16.72
CA GLY A 121 0.81 -3.67 -17.20
C GLY A 121 -0.62 -3.16 -17.35
N ALA A 122 -1.67 -3.98 -17.14
CA ALA A 122 -3.05 -3.62 -17.47
C ALA A 122 -3.58 -2.42 -16.68
N ASN A 123 -3.24 -2.33 -15.40
CA ASN A 123 -3.73 -1.28 -14.49
C ASN A 123 -2.83 -0.03 -14.48
N GLY A 124 -1.86 0.04 -15.41
CA GLY A 124 -0.85 1.09 -15.43
C GLY A 124 0.41 0.72 -14.65
N VAL A 125 1.44 1.54 -14.81
CA VAL A 125 2.74 1.33 -14.17
C VAL A 125 3.21 2.64 -13.57
N ILE A 126 3.69 2.57 -12.33
CA ILE A 126 4.32 3.68 -11.60
C ILE A 126 5.80 3.35 -11.43
N ILE A 127 6.66 4.15 -12.03
CA ILE A 127 8.11 3.98 -11.94
C ILE A 127 8.65 5.02 -10.97
N ILE A 128 9.29 4.58 -9.91
CA ILE A 128 9.94 5.41 -8.92
C ILE A 128 11.44 5.33 -9.12
N THR A 129 12.04 6.47 -9.42
CA THR A 129 13.49 6.61 -9.48
C THR A 129 13.95 7.33 -8.23
N THR A 130 14.88 6.73 -7.51
CA THR A 130 15.38 7.32 -6.28
C THR A 130 16.70 8.04 -6.50
N LYS A 131 17.04 8.97 -5.60
CA LYS A 131 18.28 9.73 -5.61
C LYS A 131 19.49 8.82 -5.55
N LYS A 132 20.54 9.17 -6.29
CA LYS A 132 21.81 8.45 -6.35
C LYS A 132 22.96 9.31 -5.87
N GLY A 133 24.08 8.67 -5.59
CA GLY A 133 25.32 9.36 -5.27
C GLY A 133 25.76 10.30 -6.41
N ALA A 134 26.16 11.51 -6.07
CA ALA A 134 26.65 12.51 -7.01
C ALA A 134 28.18 12.63 -6.93
N LYS A 135 28.82 13.00 -8.06
CA LYS A 135 30.24 13.32 -8.07
C LYS A 135 30.53 14.60 -7.29
N GLY A 136 31.69 14.66 -6.67
CA GLY A 136 32.19 15.83 -5.95
C GLY A 136 32.32 15.58 -4.45
N LYS A 137 32.61 16.68 -3.72
CA LYS A 137 32.74 16.64 -2.26
C LYS A 137 31.46 16.13 -1.62
N THR A 138 31.56 15.38 -0.54
CA THR A 138 30.43 14.90 0.22
C THR A 138 29.57 16.08 0.69
N LYS A 139 28.28 16.02 0.38
CA LYS A 139 27.26 16.97 0.82
C LYS A 139 26.33 16.27 1.80
N PHE A 140 26.04 16.97 2.89
CA PHE A 140 25.03 16.56 3.85
C PHE A 140 23.78 17.39 3.62
N SER A 141 22.62 16.76 3.68
CA SER A 141 21.33 17.42 3.66
C SER A 141 20.46 16.88 4.79
N TYR A 142 19.69 17.76 5.38
CA TYR A 142 18.65 17.43 6.35
C TYR A 142 17.30 17.86 5.78
N ASN A 143 16.32 16.99 5.88
CA ASN A 143 14.91 17.27 5.59
C ASN A 143 14.09 16.88 6.79
N GLY A 144 13.23 17.77 7.28
CA GLY A 144 12.39 17.47 8.42
C GLY A 144 11.15 18.36 8.45
N TYR A 145 10.08 17.83 9.03
CA TYR A 145 8.87 18.58 9.31
C TYR A 145 8.17 18.08 10.58
N LEU A 146 7.34 18.94 11.14
CA LEU A 146 6.39 18.67 12.21
C LEU A 146 5.00 19.03 11.70
N GLY A 147 4.00 18.25 12.06
CA GLY A 147 2.62 18.47 11.69
C GLY A 147 1.66 17.97 12.76
N VAL A 148 0.41 18.36 12.60
CA VAL A 148 -0.70 17.97 13.49
C VAL A 148 -1.74 17.24 12.64
N ASN A 149 -2.13 16.05 13.07
CA ASN A 149 -3.23 15.29 12.49
C ASN A 149 -4.50 15.52 13.28
N GLY A 150 -5.58 15.80 12.58
CA GLY A 150 -6.91 15.95 13.17
C GLY A 150 -7.98 15.72 12.12
N TRP A 151 -9.22 15.70 12.57
CA TRP A 151 -10.37 15.60 11.69
C TRP A 151 -10.73 17.00 11.17
N ALA A 152 -10.83 17.12 9.86
CA ALA A 152 -11.28 18.37 9.25
C ALA A 152 -12.78 18.58 9.47
N GLN A 153 -13.55 17.48 9.47
CA GLN A 153 -14.99 17.47 9.70
C GLN A 153 -15.45 16.05 10.03
N TYR A 154 -16.38 15.92 10.97
CA TYR A 154 -17.14 14.69 11.22
C TYR A 154 -18.61 15.06 11.47
N PRO A 155 -19.57 14.11 11.32
CA PRO A 155 -20.97 14.39 11.56
C PRO A 155 -21.21 14.85 12.98
N GLU A 156 -21.99 15.91 13.13
CA GLU A 156 -22.44 16.39 14.44
C GLU A 156 -23.40 15.37 15.06
N MET A 157 -23.14 14.96 16.28
CA MET A 157 -23.97 13.97 16.98
C MET A 157 -25.17 14.67 17.61
N LEU A 158 -26.34 14.08 17.46
CA LEU A 158 -27.54 14.57 18.13
C LEU A 158 -27.39 14.42 19.64
N SER A 159 -27.85 15.41 20.40
CA SER A 159 -27.89 15.37 21.87
C SER A 159 -29.07 16.21 22.38
N GLY A 160 -29.35 16.13 23.69
CA GLY A 160 -30.39 16.93 24.31
C GLY A 160 -31.76 16.72 23.69
N GLU A 161 -32.50 17.81 23.55
CA GLU A 161 -33.87 17.79 23.02
C GLU A 161 -33.95 17.32 21.57
N ASP A 162 -32.93 17.58 20.74
CA ASP A 162 -32.89 17.13 19.34
C ASP A 162 -32.86 15.59 19.25
N TYR A 163 -32.10 14.92 20.12
CA TYR A 163 -32.09 13.47 20.20
C TYR A 163 -33.46 12.93 20.63
N ILE A 164 -34.05 13.52 21.67
CA ILE A 164 -35.37 13.15 22.15
C ILE A 164 -36.41 13.32 21.04
N GLN A 165 -36.37 14.42 20.32
CA GLN A 165 -37.31 14.72 19.23
C GLN A 165 -37.22 13.69 18.09
N VAL A 166 -36.01 13.26 17.70
CA VAL A 166 -35.85 12.19 16.69
C VAL A 166 -36.43 10.87 17.20
N ARG A 167 -36.24 10.51 18.47
CA ARG A 167 -36.85 9.33 19.08
C ARG A 167 -38.39 9.40 19.10
N ARG A 168 -38.93 10.58 19.42
CA ARG A 168 -40.40 10.85 19.36
C ARG A 168 -40.94 10.66 17.95
N GLU A 169 -40.29 11.25 16.93
CA GLU A 169 -40.73 11.13 15.55
C GLU A 169 -40.65 9.70 15.00
N ALA A 170 -39.60 8.95 15.33
CA ALA A 170 -39.48 7.55 14.97
C ALA A 170 -40.60 6.71 15.58
N ALA A 171 -40.96 6.93 16.84
CA ALA A 171 -42.04 6.23 17.52
C ALA A 171 -43.42 6.70 17.09
N ARG A 172 -43.60 7.99 16.75
CA ARG A 172 -44.86 8.54 16.24
C ARG A 172 -45.25 7.89 14.91
N THR A 173 -44.32 7.69 14.01
CA THR A 173 -44.57 7.02 12.72
C THR A 173 -44.98 5.55 12.90
N GLY A 174 -44.54 4.91 13.99
CA GLY A 174 -44.95 3.55 14.39
C GLY A 174 -46.20 3.48 15.27
N GLY A 175 -46.84 4.63 15.59
CA GLY A 175 -48.01 4.69 16.46
C GLY A 175 -47.74 4.43 17.95
N GLN A 176 -46.46 4.51 18.35
CA GLN A 176 -46.02 4.22 19.72
C GLN A 176 -45.89 5.48 20.61
N TRP A 177 -45.98 6.67 20.01
CA TRP A 177 -45.89 7.95 20.72
C TRP A 177 -47.01 8.91 20.26
N ASN A 178 -47.74 9.49 21.21
CA ASN A 178 -48.86 10.43 20.93
C ASN A 178 -48.66 11.78 21.64
N SER A 179 -47.94 11.81 22.74
CA SER A 179 -47.69 13.02 23.51
C SER A 179 -46.45 12.85 24.39
N THR A 180 -45.95 13.95 24.98
CA THR A 180 -44.81 13.96 25.92
C THR A 180 -45.03 13.07 27.15
N ALA A 181 -46.28 12.70 27.47
CA ALA A 181 -46.57 11.73 28.55
C ALA A 181 -46.09 10.29 28.18
N ASP A 182 -45.82 10.04 26.91
CA ASP A 182 -45.32 8.75 26.43
C ASP A 182 -43.78 8.70 26.37
N ASP A 183 -43.09 9.80 26.60
CA ASP A 183 -41.62 9.89 26.46
C ASP A 183 -40.89 8.79 27.24
N GLN A 184 -41.26 8.56 28.50
CA GLN A 184 -40.64 7.52 29.31
C GLN A 184 -40.72 6.12 28.67
N LYS A 185 -41.74 5.84 27.82
CA LYS A 185 -41.90 4.56 27.14
C LYS A 185 -40.95 4.37 25.96
N LEU A 186 -40.35 5.46 25.45
CA LEU A 186 -39.41 5.45 24.32
C LEU A 186 -38.00 5.06 24.73
N PHE A 187 -37.71 5.06 26.00
CA PHE A 187 -36.37 4.90 26.58
C PHE A 187 -36.37 3.74 27.57
N THR A 188 -35.22 3.11 27.77
CA THR A 188 -35.01 2.21 28.91
C THR A 188 -35.05 3.02 30.22
N VAL A 189 -35.13 2.33 31.35
CA VAL A 189 -35.10 3.00 32.68
C VAL A 189 -33.80 3.79 32.83
N GLU A 190 -32.68 3.22 32.43
CA GLU A 190 -31.33 3.82 32.51
C GLU A 190 -31.20 5.01 31.57
N GLU A 191 -31.68 4.89 30.31
CA GLU A 191 -31.69 6.01 29.37
C GLU A 191 -32.53 7.18 29.89
N TRP A 192 -33.71 6.88 30.45
CA TRP A 192 -34.58 7.91 31.00
C TRP A 192 -33.98 8.58 32.22
N GLN A 193 -33.30 7.83 33.11
CA GLN A 193 -32.58 8.39 34.24
C GLN A 193 -31.43 9.30 33.77
N ALA A 194 -30.65 8.87 32.78
CA ALA A 194 -29.58 9.68 32.21
C ALA A 194 -30.11 10.99 31.61
N ILE A 195 -31.25 10.97 30.91
CA ILE A 195 -31.93 12.17 30.40
C ILE A 195 -32.34 13.09 31.52
N GLN A 196 -32.95 12.56 32.59
CA GLN A 196 -33.40 13.37 33.74
C GLN A 196 -32.23 14.00 34.51
N ASN A 197 -31.09 13.29 34.60
CA ASN A 197 -29.87 13.78 35.22
C ASN A 197 -29.10 14.77 34.34
N GLY A 198 -29.39 14.83 33.02
CA GLY A 198 -28.61 15.60 32.08
C GLY A 198 -27.27 14.97 31.75
N ASP A 199 -27.12 13.64 31.88
CA ASP A 199 -25.91 12.89 31.61
C ASP A 199 -25.79 12.65 30.08
N TRP A 200 -25.39 13.69 29.37
CA TRP A 200 -25.17 13.67 27.93
C TRP A 200 -23.68 13.50 27.59
N THR A 201 -23.35 12.60 26.66
CA THR A 201 -21.97 12.36 26.25
C THR A 201 -21.89 12.29 24.72
N ASN A 202 -21.01 13.11 24.14
CA ASN A 202 -20.64 12.98 22.74
C ASN A 202 -19.51 11.96 22.60
N TRP A 203 -19.88 10.70 22.37
CA TRP A 203 -18.94 9.60 22.28
C TRP A 203 -17.90 9.75 21.17
N VAL A 204 -18.22 10.49 20.10
CA VAL A 204 -17.28 10.76 19.01
C VAL A 204 -16.16 11.68 19.49
N ASP A 205 -16.49 12.73 20.23
CA ASP A 205 -15.48 13.65 20.80
C ASP A 205 -14.58 12.93 21.83
N GLU A 206 -15.15 11.99 22.60
CA GLU A 206 -14.40 11.24 23.61
C GLU A 206 -13.33 10.32 23.01
N VAL A 207 -13.56 9.75 21.82
CA VAL A 207 -12.60 8.84 21.16
C VAL A 207 -11.64 9.55 20.21
N LEU A 208 -11.93 10.80 19.81
CA LEU A 208 -11.11 11.56 18.88
C LEU A 208 -10.06 12.39 19.61
N HIS A 209 -8.82 12.28 19.16
CA HIS A 209 -7.69 13.04 19.69
C HIS A 209 -6.93 13.72 18.55
N THR A 210 -6.16 14.74 18.91
CA THR A 210 -5.23 15.38 18.00
C THR A 210 -3.92 14.60 17.99
N GLY A 211 -3.52 14.12 16.80
CA GLY A 211 -2.27 13.41 16.58
C GLY A 211 -1.11 14.33 16.23
N LEU A 212 0.11 13.86 16.43
CA LEU A 212 1.35 14.55 16.04
C LEU A 212 2.07 13.74 14.97
N VAL A 213 2.57 14.42 13.95
CA VAL A 213 3.41 13.85 12.89
C VAL A 213 4.77 14.52 12.92
N GLN A 214 5.84 13.71 12.87
CA GLN A 214 7.19 14.23 12.70
C GLN A 214 8.00 13.36 11.74
N SER A 215 8.87 14.01 10.97
CA SER A 215 9.78 13.37 10.04
C SER A 215 11.14 14.02 10.11
N HIS A 216 12.19 13.20 10.16
CA HIS A 216 13.58 13.63 10.20
C HIS A 216 14.40 12.73 9.28
N GLN A 217 15.10 13.31 8.31
CA GLN A 217 15.96 12.56 7.40
C GLN A 217 17.28 13.27 7.18
N VAL A 218 18.37 12.53 7.29
CA VAL A 218 19.72 12.97 7.00
C VAL A 218 20.26 12.16 5.82
N THR A 219 20.79 12.84 4.82
CA THR A 219 21.38 12.21 3.63
C THR A 219 22.79 12.74 3.41
N ALA A 220 23.74 11.82 3.23
CA ALA A 220 25.11 12.09 2.80
C ALA A 220 25.30 11.58 1.37
N SER A 221 25.76 12.43 0.46
CA SER A 221 26.00 12.06 -0.95
C SER A 221 27.29 12.66 -1.45
N GLY A 222 28.10 11.85 -2.13
CA GLY A 222 29.39 12.31 -2.67
C GLY A 222 30.06 11.26 -3.54
N GLY A 223 31.25 11.58 -4.04
CA GLY A 223 32.01 10.61 -4.81
C GLY A 223 33.05 11.20 -5.73
N THR A 224 33.74 10.32 -6.41
CA THR A 224 34.80 10.61 -7.40
C THR A 224 34.26 10.41 -8.82
N GLU A 225 35.14 10.54 -9.83
CA GLU A 225 34.79 10.18 -11.22
C GLU A 225 34.51 8.69 -11.40
N LYS A 226 35.03 7.83 -10.53
CA LYS A 226 34.88 6.39 -10.60
C LYS A 226 33.80 5.84 -9.67
N THR A 227 33.69 6.39 -8.47
CA THR A 227 32.75 5.87 -7.43
C THR A 227 31.87 6.98 -6.92
N THR A 228 30.56 6.76 -6.89
CA THR A 228 29.61 7.64 -6.24
C THR A 228 28.83 6.84 -5.19
N ALA A 229 28.52 7.49 -4.07
CA ALA A 229 27.77 6.88 -2.98
C ALA A 229 26.75 7.85 -2.41
N LEU A 230 25.65 7.29 -1.91
CA LEU A 230 24.62 7.96 -1.13
C LEU A 230 24.27 7.09 0.07
N LEU A 231 24.16 7.71 1.22
CA LEU A 231 23.62 7.11 2.45
C LEU A 231 22.53 8.04 2.99
N SER A 232 21.36 7.50 3.28
CA SER A 232 20.23 8.22 3.86
C SER A 232 19.71 7.44 5.07
N VAL A 233 19.44 8.16 6.16
CA VAL A 233 18.84 7.63 7.39
C VAL A 233 17.65 8.50 7.72
N GLY A 234 16.49 7.89 7.96
CA GLY A 234 15.25 8.58 8.23
C GLY A 234 14.49 7.98 9.42
N TYR A 235 13.80 8.85 10.12
CA TYR A 235 12.82 8.53 11.16
C TYR A 235 11.53 9.27 10.86
N TYR A 236 10.42 8.55 10.91
CA TYR A 236 9.06 9.09 10.78
C TYR A 236 8.22 8.55 11.92
N GLN A 237 7.47 9.43 12.56
CA GLN A 237 6.47 9.06 13.58
C GLN A 237 5.15 9.72 13.23
N GLU A 238 4.09 8.96 13.33
CA GLU A 238 2.71 9.45 13.25
C GLU A 238 1.92 8.91 14.44
N ARG A 239 1.25 9.81 15.15
CA ARG A 239 0.17 9.48 16.07
C ARG A 239 -1.13 9.80 15.35
N GLY A 240 -2.02 8.83 15.27
CA GLY A 240 -3.33 8.97 14.64
C GLY A 240 -4.30 9.75 15.53
N SER A 241 -5.53 9.83 15.08
CA SER A 241 -6.61 10.56 15.77
C SER A 241 -7.30 9.75 16.87
N PHE A 242 -6.80 8.55 17.17
CA PHE A 242 -7.29 7.71 18.27
C PHE A 242 -6.14 7.42 19.26
N LYS A 243 -6.47 7.26 20.52
CA LYS A 243 -5.52 6.75 21.51
C LYS A 243 -5.08 5.34 21.10
N ASN A 244 -3.80 4.99 21.34
CA ASN A 244 -3.20 3.71 20.93
C ASN A 244 -3.13 3.50 19.41
N ASP A 245 -3.21 4.57 18.60
CA ASP A 245 -2.98 4.56 17.16
C ASP A 245 -1.66 5.30 16.88
N LYS A 246 -0.60 4.54 16.61
CA LYS A 246 0.76 5.07 16.46
C LYS A 246 1.56 4.27 15.46
N MET A 247 2.39 4.95 14.66
CA MET A 247 3.37 4.35 13.77
C MET A 247 4.72 5.03 13.94
N ASP A 248 5.75 4.23 14.23
CA ASP A 248 7.16 4.60 14.13
C ASP A 248 7.76 3.89 12.92
N LYS A 249 8.45 4.63 12.03
CA LYS A 249 9.08 4.11 10.82
C LYS A 249 10.54 4.56 10.75
N TYR A 250 11.43 3.61 10.58
CA TYR A 250 12.87 3.80 10.45
C TYR A 250 13.31 3.39 9.05
N ASN A 251 14.04 4.25 8.36
CA ASN A 251 14.54 4.01 7.00
C ASN A 251 16.06 4.10 6.98
N LEU A 252 16.68 3.13 6.33
CA LEU A 252 18.09 3.16 5.95
C LEU A 252 18.18 2.89 4.46
N ARG A 253 18.83 3.79 3.71
CA ARG A 253 19.04 3.63 2.28
C ARG A 253 20.49 3.84 1.92
N MET A 254 21.02 2.96 1.07
CA MET A 254 22.36 3.06 0.49
C MET A 254 22.27 2.90 -1.02
N ASN A 255 23.06 3.70 -1.74
CA ASN A 255 23.30 3.53 -3.15
C ASN A 255 24.80 3.71 -3.41
N ILE A 256 25.39 2.80 -4.16
CA ILE A 256 26.77 2.88 -4.60
C ILE A 256 26.86 2.51 -6.09
N GLU A 257 27.60 3.30 -6.86
CA GLU A 257 27.95 2.99 -8.25
C GLU A 257 29.47 3.09 -8.41
N HIS A 258 30.06 2.13 -9.11
CA HIS A 258 31.50 2.11 -9.38
C HIS A 258 31.78 1.76 -10.85
N LYS A 259 32.66 2.53 -11.49
CA LYS A 259 33.12 2.29 -12.86
C LYS A 259 34.40 1.46 -12.85
N LEU A 260 34.30 0.24 -13.37
CA LEU A 260 35.42 -0.66 -13.62
C LEU A 260 35.94 -0.40 -15.04
N GLY A 261 36.88 0.54 -15.17
CA GLY A 261 37.40 0.97 -16.46
C GLY A 261 36.42 1.87 -17.23
N LYS A 262 36.42 1.75 -18.58
CA LYS A 262 35.61 2.58 -19.48
C LYS A 262 34.29 1.90 -19.91
N THR A 263 34.25 0.59 -19.84
CA THR A 263 33.18 -0.21 -20.44
C THR A 263 32.25 -0.89 -19.44
N VAL A 264 32.70 -1.06 -18.18
CA VAL A 264 31.92 -1.76 -17.15
C VAL A 264 31.59 -0.80 -16.01
N LYS A 265 30.34 -0.83 -15.58
CA LYS A 265 29.86 -0.16 -14.36
C LYS A 265 29.08 -1.17 -13.51
N VAL A 266 29.35 -1.21 -12.23
CA VAL A 266 28.58 -1.97 -11.25
C VAL A 266 27.87 -1.02 -10.30
N GLY A 267 26.72 -1.40 -9.82
CA GLY A 267 26.00 -0.62 -8.84
C GLY A 267 25.16 -1.49 -7.93
N ALA A 268 24.90 -0.98 -6.74
CA ALA A 268 24.00 -1.57 -5.78
C ALA A 268 23.15 -0.50 -5.11
N THR A 269 21.88 -0.84 -4.87
CA THR A 269 20.95 -0.05 -4.08
C THR A 269 20.36 -0.96 -3.02
N THR A 270 20.37 -0.53 -1.78
CA THR A 270 19.76 -1.26 -0.67
C THR A 270 18.93 -0.31 0.16
N GLN A 271 17.75 -0.74 0.54
CA GLN A 271 16.87 -0.02 1.45
C GLN A 271 16.32 -0.99 2.48
N VAL A 272 16.37 -0.60 3.74
CA VAL A 272 15.73 -1.28 4.86
C VAL A 272 14.73 -0.32 5.47
N THR A 273 13.50 -0.78 5.65
CA THR A 273 12.46 -0.03 6.35
C THR A 273 11.88 -0.89 7.44
N HIS A 274 11.88 -0.38 8.65
CA HIS A 274 11.28 -1.03 9.82
C HIS A 274 10.12 -0.20 10.33
N TYR A 275 8.98 -0.84 10.55
CA TYR A 275 7.78 -0.27 11.14
C TYR A 275 7.50 -0.93 12.49
N ALA A 276 7.19 -0.11 13.48
CA ALA A 276 6.55 -0.52 14.72
C ALA A 276 5.23 0.26 14.83
N GLN A 277 4.13 -0.47 14.86
CA GLN A 277 2.79 0.10 14.79
C GLN A 277 1.95 -0.42 15.95
N ASP A 278 1.26 0.49 16.62
CA ASP A 278 0.16 0.16 17.52
C ASP A 278 -1.13 0.56 16.80
N GLU A 279 -2.09 -0.36 16.74
CA GLU A 279 -3.35 -0.15 16.02
C GLU A 279 -4.51 -0.05 17.01
N ARG A 280 -5.45 0.83 16.74
CA ARG A 280 -6.75 0.88 17.40
C ARG A 280 -7.76 0.00 16.64
N ALA A 281 -8.75 -0.57 17.34
CA ALA A 281 -9.84 -1.31 16.69
C ALA A 281 -10.50 -0.50 15.57
N GLU A 282 -10.80 -1.14 14.43
CA GLU A 282 -11.28 -0.44 13.23
C GLU A 282 -12.65 0.21 13.41
N ASN A 283 -13.48 -0.36 14.26
CA ASN A 283 -14.87 0.02 14.44
C ASN A 283 -15.12 1.04 15.56
N VAL A 284 -14.08 1.56 16.23
CA VAL A 284 -14.24 2.45 17.38
C VAL A 284 -15.06 3.70 17.05
N LEU A 285 -14.80 4.36 15.94
CA LEU A 285 -15.55 5.55 15.51
C LEU A 285 -17.01 5.22 15.18
N TRP A 286 -17.24 4.10 14.48
CA TRP A 286 -18.61 3.65 14.18
C TRP A 286 -19.37 3.32 15.47
N ARG A 287 -18.74 2.65 16.43
CA ARG A 287 -19.36 2.37 17.74
C ARG A 287 -19.68 3.65 18.50
N ALA A 288 -18.74 4.60 18.51
CA ALA A 288 -18.98 5.91 19.13
C ALA A 288 -20.17 6.64 18.50
N ALA A 289 -20.27 6.63 17.17
CA ALA A 289 -21.37 7.27 16.44
C ALA A 289 -22.70 6.51 16.58
N ALA A 290 -22.68 5.19 16.80
CA ALA A 290 -23.86 4.35 16.96
C ALA A 290 -24.39 4.32 18.40
N ASN A 291 -23.58 4.69 19.40
CA ASN A 291 -24.02 4.74 20.79
C ASN A 291 -25.04 5.86 21.00
N ALA A 292 -26.03 5.61 21.86
CA ALA A 292 -26.89 6.68 22.34
C ALA A 292 -26.04 7.75 23.02
N PRO A 293 -26.30 9.05 22.79
CA PRO A 293 -25.51 10.14 23.36
C PRO A 293 -25.81 10.37 24.85
N LEU A 294 -25.89 9.30 25.62
CA LEU A 294 -26.36 9.24 27.00
C LEU A 294 -25.40 8.43 27.87
N GLY A 295 -25.41 8.75 29.17
CA GLY A 295 -24.60 8.13 30.19
C GLY A 295 -23.27 8.83 30.37
N LYS A 296 -22.52 8.44 31.42
CA LYS A 296 -21.21 9.02 31.77
C LYS A 296 -20.09 8.20 31.13
N ALA A 297 -19.13 8.90 30.53
CA ALA A 297 -17.92 8.26 29.99
C ALA A 297 -16.99 7.77 31.10
N TYR A 298 -16.93 8.51 32.21
CA TYR A 298 -16.07 8.25 33.37
C TYR A 298 -16.87 8.31 34.68
N ASP A 299 -16.45 7.51 35.65
CA ASP A 299 -16.97 7.56 37.03
C ASP A 299 -16.34 8.72 37.83
N GLU A 300 -16.68 8.82 39.12
CA GLU A 300 -16.17 9.86 40.00
C GLU A 300 -14.66 9.76 40.27
N ASP A 301 -14.07 8.58 40.10
CA ASP A 301 -12.64 8.32 40.21
C ASP A 301 -11.89 8.54 38.89
N GLY A 302 -12.58 8.94 37.82
CA GLY A 302 -12.02 9.14 36.48
C GLY A 302 -11.74 7.85 35.70
N LYS A 303 -12.33 6.72 36.11
CA LYS A 303 -12.24 5.46 35.40
C LYS A 303 -13.32 5.37 34.33
N VAL A 304 -12.99 4.75 33.21
CA VAL A 304 -13.94 4.48 32.11
C VAL A 304 -15.10 3.64 32.65
N VAL A 305 -16.33 4.06 32.33
CA VAL A 305 -17.55 3.31 32.64
C VAL A 305 -17.81 2.32 31.50
N ASP A 306 -17.76 1.02 31.78
CA ASP A 306 -17.91 -0.03 30.76
C ASP A 306 -19.30 -0.01 30.10
N TYR A 307 -20.34 0.18 30.90
CA TYR A 307 -21.76 0.19 30.50
C TYR A 307 -22.43 1.48 30.98
N PRO A 308 -22.35 2.58 30.20
CA PRO A 308 -22.89 3.88 30.57
C PRO A 308 -24.40 3.90 30.84
N LEU A 309 -25.13 2.95 30.26
CA LEU A 309 -26.58 2.80 30.41
C LEU A 309 -26.95 1.41 31.00
N GLY A 310 -26.13 0.91 31.92
CA GLY A 310 -26.34 -0.40 32.55
C GLY A 310 -25.93 -1.59 31.71
N LYS A 311 -25.84 -2.79 32.32
CA LYS A 311 -25.30 -4.01 31.70
C LYS A 311 -26.04 -4.51 30.45
N ASN A 312 -27.29 -4.12 30.25
CA ASN A 312 -28.08 -4.44 29.07
C ASN A 312 -28.00 -3.34 27.99
N GLY A 313 -27.25 -2.27 28.27
CA GLY A 313 -27.01 -1.16 27.37
C GLY A 313 -25.82 -1.36 26.44
N GLN A 314 -25.47 -0.29 25.76
CA GLN A 314 -24.33 -0.25 24.88
C GLN A 314 -23.01 -0.22 25.65
N VAL A 315 -21.99 -0.90 25.12
CA VAL A 315 -20.64 -0.87 25.66
C VAL A 315 -19.99 0.47 25.30
N SER A 316 -19.30 1.07 26.27
CA SER A 316 -18.54 2.31 26.03
C SER A 316 -17.46 2.09 24.96
N PRO A 317 -17.32 2.98 23.98
CA PRO A 317 -16.23 2.89 22.99
C PRO A 317 -14.85 3.12 23.63
N LEU A 318 -14.79 3.55 24.90
CA LEU A 318 -13.56 3.84 25.64
C LEU A 318 -12.99 2.64 26.41
N VAL A 319 -13.68 1.50 26.49
CA VAL A 319 -13.24 0.36 27.32
C VAL A 319 -11.84 -0.15 26.96
N ASP A 320 -11.46 -0.11 25.68
CA ASP A 320 -10.10 -0.50 25.25
C ASP A 320 -9.03 0.49 25.73
N GLU A 321 -9.43 1.69 26.17
CA GLU A 321 -8.55 2.72 26.69
C GLU A 321 -8.48 2.70 28.23
N ALA A 322 -9.33 1.89 28.87
CA ALA A 322 -9.45 1.80 30.32
C ALA A 322 -8.15 1.31 30.98
N SER A 323 -7.38 0.46 30.29
CA SER A 323 -6.08 0.01 30.76
C SER A 323 -5.15 -0.32 29.59
N GLU A 324 -3.84 -0.40 29.87
CA GLU A 324 -2.85 -0.79 28.86
C GLU A 324 -2.95 -2.25 28.43
N VAL A 325 -3.71 -3.06 29.12
CA VAL A 325 -3.93 -4.49 28.85
C VAL A 325 -5.38 -4.81 28.46
N ALA A 326 -6.22 -3.79 28.22
CA ALA A 326 -7.60 -4.02 27.78
C ALA A 326 -7.64 -4.58 26.34
N ALA A 327 -7.00 -3.87 25.42
CA ALA A 327 -6.83 -4.32 24.03
C ALA A 327 -5.51 -3.78 23.47
N ARG A 328 -4.73 -4.65 22.84
CA ARG A 328 -3.45 -4.29 22.22
C ARG A 328 -3.32 -4.98 20.88
N HIS A 329 -3.06 -4.20 19.83
CA HIS A 329 -2.79 -4.68 18.48
C HIS A 329 -1.47 -4.09 18.04
N HIS A 330 -0.44 -4.93 17.96
CA HIS A 330 0.92 -4.49 17.64
C HIS A 330 1.40 -5.15 16.36
N VAL A 331 1.94 -4.35 15.44
CA VAL A 331 2.46 -4.80 14.15
C VAL A 331 3.92 -4.41 14.02
N LEU A 332 4.75 -5.38 13.73
CA LEU A 332 6.13 -5.20 13.31
C LEU A 332 6.26 -5.60 11.84
N LYS A 333 6.79 -4.71 11.02
CA LYS A 333 7.06 -4.97 9.61
C LYS A 333 8.49 -4.54 9.29
N THR A 334 9.28 -5.43 8.69
CA THR A 334 10.62 -5.10 8.21
C THR A 334 10.72 -5.47 6.74
N ASN A 335 11.03 -4.49 5.90
CA ASN A 335 11.21 -4.67 4.47
C ASN A 335 12.66 -4.40 4.08
N LEU A 336 13.25 -5.31 3.33
CA LEU A 336 14.54 -5.17 2.68
C LEU A 336 14.34 -5.18 1.16
N ILE A 337 14.64 -4.08 0.51
CA ILE A 337 14.73 -3.97 -0.95
C ILE A 337 16.21 -3.86 -1.31
N ALA A 338 16.72 -4.80 -2.08
CA ALA A 338 18.10 -4.77 -2.54
C ALA A 338 18.16 -5.06 -4.04
N ASN A 339 18.95 -4.30 -4.78
CA ASN A 339 19.18 -4.47 -6.21
C ASN A 339 20.65 -4.27 -6.54
N GLY A 340 21.27 -5.27 -7.15
CA GLY A 340 22.62 -5.19 -7.70
C GLY A 340 22.57 -5.28 -9.21
N TYR A 341 23.40 -4.51 -9.92
CA TYR A 341 23.46 -4.56 -11.37
C TYR A 341 24.88 -4.37 -11.94
N LEU A 342 25.04 -4.90 -13.12
CA LEU A 342 26.21 -4.74 -13.97
C LEU A 342 25.78 -4.14 -15.31
N ASP A 343 26.37 -3.01 -15.69
CA ASP A 343 26.26 -2.41 -17.01
C ASP A 343 27.55 -2.66 -17.78
N PHE A 344 27.45 -3.22 -18.97
CA PHE A 344 28.57 -3.44 -19.90
C PHE A 344 28.31 -2.72 -21.22
N THR A 345 29.19 -1.81 -21.58
CA THR A 345 29.10 -0.96 -22.79
C THR A 345 30.35 -1.16 -23.64
N PRO A 346 30.44 -2.28 -24.42
CA PRO A 346 31.64 -2.64 -25.15
C PRO A 346 31.98 -1.68 -26.29
N ILE A 347 30.96 -1.17 -26.97
CA ILE A 347 31.08 -0.22 -28.09
C ILE A 347 29.99 0.85 -27.97
N GLU A 348 30.18 1.97 -28.65
CA GLU A 348 29.20 3.05 -28.68
C GLU A 348 27.84 2.56 -29.20
N GLY A 349 26.79 2.87 -28.46
CA GLY A 349 25.41 2.50 -28.78
C GLY A 349 24.99 1.12 -28.29
N LEU A 350 25.91 0.18 -27.99
CA LEU A 350 25.58 -1.15 -27.47
C LEU A 350 25.74 -1.19 -25.95
N SER A 351 24.72 -1.59 -25.24
CA SER A 351 24.76 -1.81 -23.80
C SER A 351 24.11 -3.13 -23.42
N PHE A 352 24.69 -3.80 -22.44
CA PHE A 352 24.13 -4.95 -21.75
C PHE A 352 24.03 -4.61 -20.27
N ARG A 353 22.83 -4.82 -19.70
CA ARG A 353 22.59 -4.74 -18.25
C ARG A 353 22.09 -6.07 -17.74
N SER A 354 22.71 -6.59 -16.68
CA SER A 354 22.16 -7.65 -15.85
C SER A 354 21.88 -7.09 -14.47
N SER A 355 20.66 -7.26 -13.96
CA SER A 355 20.26 -6.81 -12.63
C SER A 355 19.54 -7.91 -11.86
N LEU A 356 19.97 -8.12 -10.63
CA LEU A 356 19.35 -9.05 -9.67
C LEU A 356 18.82 -8.24 -8.50
N GLY A 357 17.51 -8.30 -8.30
CA GLY A 357 16.83 -7.62 -7.20
C GLY A 357 16.10 -8.58 -6.29
N THR A 358 15.94 -8.21 -5.05
CA THR A 358 15.10 -8.90 -4.06
C THR A 358 14.32 -7.89 -3.22
N ASN A 359 13.07 -8.26 -2.92
CA ASN A 359 12.29 -7.65 -1.86
C ASN A 359 11.95 -8.75 -0.85
N TYR A 360 12.41 -8.58 0.38
CA TYR A 360 12.14 -9.48 1.49
C TYR A 360 11.37 -8.71 2.56
N ALA A 361 10.18 -9.20 2.90
CA ALA A 361 9.33 -8.62 3.92
C ALA A 361 9.10 -9.63 5.04
N PHE A 362 9.37 -9.22 6.26
CA PHE A 362 8.97 -9.91 7.48
C PHE A 362 7.84 -9.11 8.12
N TYR A 363 6.75 -9.77 8.47
CA TYR A 363 5.57 -9.19 9.09
C TYR A 363 5.19 -10.01 10.31
N ARG A 364 4.92 -9.35 11.43
CA ARG A 364 4.38 -9.97 12.65
C ARG A 364 3.27 -9.09 13.19
N LYS A 365 2.07 -9.65 13.27
CA LYS A 365 0.92 -9.05 13.97
C LYS A 365 0.67 -9.81 15.25
N GLN A 366 0.47 -9.08 16.33
CA GLN A 366 0.30 -9.55 17.69
C GLN A 366 -0.92 -8.87 18.26
N ASP A 367 -1.95 -9.64 18.55
CA ASP A 367 -3.22 -9.14 19.07
C ASP A 367 -3.48 -9.72 20.45
N PHE A 368 -3.92 -8.88 21.35
CA PHE A 368 -4.45 -9.26 22.65
C PHE A 368 -5.72 -8.46 22.95
N GLU A 369 -6.75 -9.16 23.36
CA GLU A 369 -8.04 -8.63 23.79
C GLU A 369 -8.41 -9.27 25.13
N SER A 370 -8.54 -8.47 26.18
CA SER A 370 -9.03 -8.97 27.46
C SER A 370 -10.54 -9.25 27.38
N SER A 371 -11.08 -9.97 28.35
CA SER A 371 -12.53 -10.17 28.45
C SER A 371 -13.32 -8.87 28.64
N SER A 372 -12.64 -7.78 29.02
CA SER A 372 -13.20 -6.43 29.15
C SER A 372 -13.01 -5.55 27.93
N SER A 373 -12.40 -6.03 26.85
CA SER A 373 -12.25 -5.26 25.60
C SER A 373 -13.58 -5.05 24.90
N ILE A 374 -13.66 -4.05 24.03
CA ILE A 374 -14.89 -3.66 23.31
C ILE A 374 -15.49 -4.81 22.48
N ASP A 375 -14.66 -5.68 21.95
CA ASP A 375 -15.09 -6.80 21.11
C ASP A 375 -15.43 -8.06 21.91
N ARG A 376 -15.08 -8.12 23.20
CA ARG A 376 -15.32 -9.29 24.05
C ARG A 376 -16.30 -9.05 25.20
N LEU A 377 -16.39 -7.82 25.69
CA LEU A 377 -17.20 -7.47 26.85
C LEU A 377 -18.69 -7.83 26.63
N GLY A 378 -19.22 -8.65 27.50
CA GLY A 378 -20.60 -9.15 27.42
C GLY A 378 -20.87 -10.22 26.36
N GLN A 379 -19.88 -10.56 25.51
CA GLN A 379 -20.02 -11.60 24.47
C GLN A 379 -19.17 -12.83 24.77
N TYR A 380 -17.97 -12.63 25.31
CA TYR A 380 -17.01 -13.70 25.62
C TYR A 380 -16.53 -13.60 27.05
N ALA A 381 -16.46 -14.73 27.73
CA ALA A 381 -16.01 -14.79 29.12
C ALA A 381 -14.48 -14.81 29.27
N SER A 382 -13.74 -14.85 28.19
CA SER A 382 -12.29 -15.09 28.18
C SER A 382 -11.53 -14.08 27.32
N SER A 383 -10.26 -13.89 27.61
CA SER A 383 -9.33 -13.11 26.77
C SER A 383 -8.96 -13.86 25.49
N LEU A 384 -8.46 -13.15 24.48
CA LEU A 384 -7.91 -13.68 23.21
C LEU A 384 -6.48 -13.21 23.04
N SER A 385 -5.56 -14.14 22.81
CA SER A 385 -4.17 -13.86 22.41
C SER A 385 -3.88 -14.45 21.04
N LYS A 386 -3.29 -13.67 20.14
CA LYS A 386 -3.02 -14.13 18.76
C LYS A 386 -1.68 -13.60 18.27
N ILE A 387 -0.95 -14.46 17.55
CA ILE A 387 0.26 -14.11 16.82
C ILE A 387 0.12 -14.60 15.38
N ASN A 388 0.35 -13.72 14.43
CA ASN A 388 0.50 -14.02 13.03
C ASN A 388 1.90 -13.57 12.59
N SER A 389 2.72 -14.49 12.12
CA SER A 389 4.05 -14.22 11.58
C SER A 389 4.12 -14.68 10.13
N SER A 390 4.55 -13.82 9.23
CA SER A 390 4.70 -14.15 7.82
C SER A 390 5.95 -13.56 7.20
N GLU A 391 6.44 -14.23 6.19
CA GLU A 391 7.58 -13.84 5.38
C GLU A 391 7.21 -13.87 3.92
N LYS A 392 7.58 -12.82 3.19
CA LYS A 392 7.44 -12.73 1.75
C LYS A 392 8.79 -12.46 1.12
N SER A 393 9.17 -13.24 0.14
CA SER A 393 10.33 -12.97 -0.69
C SER A 393 9.93 -12.85 -2.15
N PHE A 394 10.45 -11.83 -2.80
CA PHE A 394 10.32 -11.61 -4.23
C PHE A 394 11.72 -11.44 -4.81
N VAL A 395 12.06 -12.24 -5.81
CA VAL A 395 13.33 -12.16 -6.53
C VAL A 395 13.03 -11.84 -7.98
N ASN A 396 13.80 -10.91 -8.54
CA ASN A 396 13.70 -10.50 -9.94
C ASN A 396 15.09 -10.49 -10.58
N TRP A 397 15.25 -11.17 -11.72
CA TRP A 397 16.48 -11.17 -12.50
C TRP A 397 16.20 -10.75 -13.93
N ASP A 398 16.68 -9.56 -14.28
CA ASP A 398 16.51 -8.96 -15.61
C ASP A 398 17.83 -8.91 -16.36
N ASN A 399 17.79 -9.28 -17.65
CA ASN A 399 18.90 -9.10 -18.57
C ASN A 399 18.41 -8.31 -19.78
N ILE A 400 19.07 -7.21 -20.07
CA ILE A 400 18.66 -6.23 -21.08
C ILE A 400 19.83 -5.99 -22.03
N ILE A 401 19.61 -6.17 -23.31
CA ILE A 401 20.52 -5.76 -24.38
C ILE A 401 19.86 -4.61 -25.13
N SER A 402 20.56 -3.50 -25.30
CA SER A 402 20.08 -2.35 -26.04
C SER A 402 21.13 -1.86 -27.03
N TYR A 403 20.69 -1.57 -28.24
CA TYR A 403 21.51 -0.96 -29.29
C TYR A 403 20.83 0.29 -29.81
N ASN A 404 21.54 1.43 -29.79
CA ASN A 404 21.05 2.71 -30.28
C ASN A 404 22.07 3.30 -31.25
N LYS A 405 21.62 3.71 -32.45
CA LYS A 405 22.48 4.35 -33.45
C LYS A 405 21.74 5.44 -34.20
N SER A 406 22.42 6.56 -34.40
CA SER A 406 21.95 7.62 -35.27
C SER A 406 22.81 7.66 -36.55
N ILE A 407 22.16 7.67 -37.71
CA ILE A 407 22.79 7.77 -39.02
C ILE A 407 22.10 8.92 -39.75
N LYS A 408 22.79 10.05 -39.92
CA LYS A 408 22.21 11.29 -40.46
C LYS A 408 20.91 11.65 -39.69
N ASP A 409 19.80 11.73 -40.41
CA ASP A 409 18.47 12.09 -39.88
C ASP A 409 17.72 10.91 -39.24
N HIS A 410 18.28 9.69 -39.30
CA HIS A 410 17.65 8.47 -38.83
C HIS A 410 18.24 8.04 -37.50
N THR A 411 17.38 7.77 -36.51
CA THR A 411 17.78 7.19 -35.24
C THR A 411 17.04 5.86 -35.05
N PHE A 412 17.80 4.83 -34.77
CA PHE A 412 17.33 3.46 -34.53
C PHE A 412 17.64 3.06 -33.12
N GLY A 413 16.72 2.36 -32.48
CA GLY A 413 16.92 1.73 -31.19
C GLY A 413 16.31 0.34 -31.19
N ALA A 414 17.04 -0.64 -30.70
CA ALA A 414 16.55 -2.00 -30.47
C ALA A 414 16.83 -2.42 -29.04
N THR A 415 15.88 -3.07 -28.39
CA THR A 415 16.04 -3.60 -27.02
C THR A 415 15.49 -5.01 -26.97
N ALA A 416 16.26 -5.94 -26.41
CA ALA A 416 15.84 -7.29 -26.05
C ALA A 416 15.96 -7.45 -24.53
N LEU A 417 14.97 -8.09 -23.93
CA LEU A 417 14.86 -8.31 -22.49
C LEU A 417 14.54 -9.77 -22.22
N THR A 418 15.18 -10.34 -21.20
CA THR A 418 14.68 -11.52 -20.45
C THR A 418 14.48 -11.14 -19.00
N SER A 419 13.41 -11.64 -18.40
CA SER A 419 13.08 -11.39 -17.00
C SER A 419 12.58 -12.69 -16.35
N TRP A 420 13.11 -13.01 -15.17
CA TRP A 420 12.62 -14.08 -14.33
C TRP A 420 12.25 -13.52 -12.97
N THR A 421 11.07 -13.90 -12.48
CA THR A 421 10.62 -13.51 -11.14
C THR A 421 10.15 -14.72 -10.36
N GLN A 422 10.36 -14.69 -9.05
CA GLN A 422 9.82 -15.66 -8.11
C GLN A 422 9.27 -14.92 -6.91
N ALA A 423 8.02 -15.22 -6.55
CA ALA A 423 7.41 -14.81 -5.30
C ALA A 423 7.18 -16.04 -4.42
N LYS A 424 7.47 -15.90 -3.13
CA LYS A 424 7.23 -16.92 -2.11
C LYS A 424 6.68 -16.24 -0.86
N TYR A 425 5.64 -16.84 -0.30
CA TYR A 425 5.02 -16.43 0.96
C TYR A 425 4.93 -17.63 1.90
N THR A 426 5.22 -17.41 3.17
CA THR A 426 5.03 -18.38 4.25
C THR A 426 4.42 -17.66 5.45
N ALA A 427 3.47 -18.31 6.12
CA ALA A 427 2.88 -17.77 7.34
C ALA A 427 2.68 -18.86 8.38
N VAL A 428 2.71 -18.46 9.64
CA VAL A 428 2.31 -19.25 10.81
C VAL A 428 1.40 -18.39 11.66
N ASN A 429 0.22 -18.92 11.99
CA ASN A 429 -0.78 -18.30 12.84
C ASN A 429 -0.97 -19.16 14.08
N ALA A 430 -1.00 -18.54 15.25
CA ALA A 430 -1.32 -19.20 16.50
C ALA A 430 -2.21 -18.28 17.34
N GLN A 431 -3.24 -18.85 17.94
CA GLN A 431 -4.11 -18.14 18.89
C GLN A 431 -4.56 -19.06 20.02
N GLY A 432 -4.94 -18.47 21.13
CA GLY A 432 -5.56 -19.12 22.28
C GLY A 432 -6.41 -18.15 23.07
N GLU A 433 -7.35 -18.67 23.82
CA GLU A 433 -8.27 -17.92 24.68
C GLU A 433 -8.13 -18.33 26.14
N GLY A 434 -8.61 -17.49 27.06
CA GLY A 434 -8.69 -17.83 28.47
C GLY A 434 -7.38 -17.72 29.23
N GLN A 435 -6.57 -16.72 28.91
CA GLN A 435 -5.32 -16.42 29.64
C GLN A 435 -5.63 -15.98 31.08
N LEU A 436 -4.93 -16.56 32.05
CA LEU A 436 -5.16 -16.29 33.47
C LEU A 436 -4.71 -14.88 33.89
N VAL A 437 -3.74 -14.30 33.19
CA VAL A 437 -3.13 -13.02 33.52
C VAL A 437 -3.00 -12.18 32.26
N ASP A 438 -3.79 -11.12 32.14
CA ASP A 438 -3.86 -10.26 30.94
C ASP A 438 -2.53 -9.58 30.61
N SER A 439 -1.67 -9.32 31.61
CA SER A 439 -0.35 -8.70 31.39
C SER A 439 0.63 -9.56 30.57
N TYR A 440 0.33 -10.85 30.36
CA TYR A 440 1.11 -11.67 29.44
C TYR A 440 0.89 -11.26 27.98
N LEU A 441 -0.23 -10.63 27.66
CA LEU A 441 -0.58 -10.26 26.29
C LEU A 441 -0.45 -11.48 25.35
N TRP A 442 0.32 -11.34 24.29
CA TRP A 442 0.69 -12.41 23.35
C TRP A 442 2.01 -13.12 23.69
N HIS A 443 2.72 -12.71 24.75
CA HIS A 443 4.07 -13.22 25.05
C HIS A 443 4.07 -14.66 25.56
N ASN A 444 2.94 -15.16 26.04
CA ASN A 444 2.81 -16.53 26.53
C ASN A 444 1.49 -17.17 26.08
N LEU A 445 1.41 -17.57 24.80
CA LEU A 445 0.24 -18.28 24.29
C LEU A 445 -0.01 -19.61 25.02
N GLY A 446 1.03 -20.23 25.59
CA GLY A 446 0.92 -21.45 26.37
C GLY A 446 0.14 -21.31 27.69
N ALA A 447 -0.12 -20.07 28.15
CA ALA A 447 -0.92 -19.79 29.34
C ALA A 447 -2.45 -19.75 29.06
N ASN A 448 -2.86 -19.83 27.81
CA ASN A 448 -4.26 -19.92 27.42
C ASN A 448 -4.83 -21.35 27.65
N ASP A 449 -6.16 -21.46 27.61
CA ASP A 449 -6.81 -22.78 27.65
C ASP A 449 -6.40 -23.60 26.43
N LYS A 450 -5.88 -24.80 26.67
CA LYS A 450 -5.41 -25.72 25.61
C LYS A 450 -6.50 -26.10 24.63
N SER A 451 -7.76 -26.16 25.08
CA SER A 451 -8.91 -26.50 24.23
C SER A 451 -9.24 -25.40 23.20
N SER A 452 -8.74 -24.17 23.41
CA SER A 452 -8.96 -23.02 22.55
C SER A 452 -7.88 -22.80 21.49
N TYR A 453 -6.80 -23.63 21.49
CA TYR A 453 -5.69 -23.40 20.57
C TYR A 453 -6.10 -23.62 19.12
N VAL A 454 -5.82 -22.61 18.29
CA VAL A 454 -5.90 -22.71 16.84
C VAL A 454 -4.54 -22.39 16.25
N ILE A 455 -4.00 -23.33 15.48
CA ILE A 455 -2.70 -23.20 14.83
C ILE A 455 -2.89 -23.45 13.34
N GLY A 456 -2.31 -22.60 12.51
CA GLY A 456 -2.36 -22.71 11.06
C GLY A 456 -1.04 -22.29 10.42
N SER A 457 -0.84 -22.71 9.19
CA SER A 457 0.29 -22.29 8.38
C SER A 457 -0.11 -22.20 6.91
N ASP A 458 0.52 -21.28 6.18
CA ASP A 458 0.31 -21.07 4.75
C ASP A 458 1.63 -21.09 4.01
N TYR A 459 1.60 -21.62 2.78
CA TYR A 459 2.70 -21.60 1.84
C TYR A 459 2.20 -21.32 0.43
N ILE A 460 2.73 -20.25 -0.19
CA ILE A 460 2.40 -19.86 -1.55
C ILE A 460 3.69 -19.60 -2.31
N GLN A 461 3.80 -20.13 -3.54
CA GLN A 461 4.91 -19.85 -4.44
C GLN A 461 4.42 -19.76 -5.88
N HIS A 462 4.92 -18.75 -6.60
CA HIS A 462 4.72 -18.66 -8.05
C HIS A 462 5.95 -18.04 -8.74
N GLN A 463 6.06 -18.27 -10.03
CA GLN A 463 7.15 -17.81 -10.88
C GLN A 463 6.60 -17.27 -12.20
N THR A 464 7.30 -16.27 -12.72
CA THR A 464 7.03 -15.75 -14.08
C THR A 464 8.35 -15.69 -14.85
N PHE A 465 8.34 -16.13 -16.09
CA PHE A 465 9.42 -15.94 -17.03
C PHE A 465 8.94 -15.15 -18.24
N SER A 466 9.73 -14.18 -18.66
CA SER A 466 9.32 -13.27 -19.74
C SER A 466 10.48 -12.96 -20.67
N TYR A 467 10.15 -12.69 -21.93
CA TYR A 467 11.06 -12.07 -22.88
C TYR A 467 10.32 -11.00 -23.69
N ALA A 468 11.05 -9.94 -24.05
CA ALA A 468 10.47 -8.86 -24.82
C ALA A 468 11.46 -8.34 -25.86
N LEU A 469 10.90 -7.86 -26.97
CA LEU A 469 11.61 -7.15 -28.02
C LEU A 469 10.93 -5.80 -28.23
N ARG A 470 11.74 -4.74 -28.35
CA ARG A 470 11.29 -3.40 -28.69
C ARG A 470 12.17 -2.83 -29.79
N PHE A 471 11.54 -2.22 -30.77
CA PHE A 471 12.19 -1.44 -31.83
C PHE A 471 11.66 -0.01 -31.82
N ASN A 472 12.57 0.96 -31.87
CA ASN A 472 12.26 2.38 -31.94
C ASN A 472 12.92 2.95 -33.19
N TYR A 473 12.19 3.77 -33.93
CA TYR A 473 12.71 4.49 -35.10
C TYR A 473 12.27 5.94 -35.05
N SER A 474 13.17 6.85 -35.36
CA SER A 474 12.87 8.26 -35.48
C SER A 474 13.53 8.86 -36.72
N TYR A 475 12.74 9.58 -37.54
CA TYR A 475 13.22 10.35 -38.66
C TYR A 475 13.18 11.84 -38.36
N LYS A 476 14.32 12.51 -38.43
CA LYS A 476 14.53 13.95 -38.10
C LYS A 476 14.01 14.35 -36.72
N GLY A 477 13.80 13.39 -35.80
CA GLY A 477 13.14 13.65 -34.52
C GLY A 477 11.67 14.07 -34.62
N ARG A 478 11.06 14.01 -35.83
CA ARG A 478 9.67 14.44 -36.07
C ARG A 478 8.70 13.28 -36.17
N TYR A 479 9.07 12.24 -36.90
CA TYR A 479 8.26 11.04 -37.09
C TYR A 479 8.86 9.93 -36.25
N ILE A 480 8.10 9.40 -35.32
CA ILE A 480 8.60 8.44 -34.34
C ILE A 480 7.70 7.21 -34.37
N LEU A 481 8.30 6.04 -34.47
CA LEU A 481 7.65 4.73 -34.44
C LEU A 481 8.25 3.91 -33.33
N THR A 482 7.39 3.25 -32.55
CA THR A 482 7.78 2.24 -31.56
C THR A 482 6.94 1.00 -31.81
N VAL A 483 7.60 -0.16 -31.92
CA VAL A 483 6.96 -1.48 -32.00
C VAL A 483 7.55 -2.35 -30.93
N SER A 484 6.72 -3.04 -30.17
CA SER A 484 7.20 -4.01 -29.18
C SER A 484 6.28 -5.22 -29.08
N ASN A 485 6.87 -6.33 -28.67
CA ASN A 485 6.12 -7.49 -28.22
C ASN A 485 6.80 -8.07 -26.98
N ARG A 486 5.99 -8.48 -26.02
CA ARG A 486 6.41 -9.20 -24.82
C ARG A 486 5.64 -10.51 -24.73
N TRP A 487 6.29 -11.55 -24.27
CA TRP A 487 5.73 -12.85 -23.98
C TRP A 487 5.98 -13.15 -22.50
N ASP A 488 4.91 -13.46 -21.78
CA ASP A 488 4.97 -13.84 -20.37
C ASP A 488 4.47 -15.26 -20.18
N GLY A 489 5.25 -16.07 -19.50
CA GLY A 489 4.87 -17.37 -19.00
C GLY A 489 4.69 -17.31 -17.47
N ASP A 490 3.50 -17.69 -16.97
CA ASP A 490 3.15 -17.62 -15.55
C ASP A 490 2.78 -19.02 -15.02
N SER A 491 3.41 -19.41 -13.91
CA SER A 491 3.20 -20.71 -13.29
C SER A 491 1.78 -20.90 -12.75
N ARG A 492 1.06 -19.81 -12.43
CA ARG A 492 -0.31 -19.82 -11.90
C ARG A 492 -1.35 -20.25 -12.93
N LEU A 493 -1.05 -20.09 -14.23
CA LEU A 493 -1.96 -20.42 -15.31
C LEU A 493 -2.00 -21.93 -15.59
N SER A 494 -3.11 -22.41 -16.11
CA SER A 494 -3.34 -23.81 -16.42
C SER A 494 -2.37 -24.35 -17.49
N LYS A 495 -2.17 -25.65 -17.50
CA LYS A 495 -1.36 -26.34 -18.52
C LYS A 495 -1.93 -26.03 -19.92
N GLY A 496 -1.06 -25.65 -20.85
CA GLY A 496 -1.42 -25.26 -22.21
C GLY A 496 -1.71 -23.77 -22.39
N ASN A 497 -2.03 -23.01 -21.33
CA ASN A 497 -2.33 -21.58 -21.37
C ASN A 497 -1.32 -20.71 -20.58
N LYS A 498 -0.16 -21.26 -20.24
CA LYS A 498 0.84 -20.57 -19.40
C LYS A 498 1.46 -19.34 -20.07
N TRP A 499 1.46 -19.26 -21.38
CA TRP A 499 2.09 -18.20 -22.14
C TRP A 499 1.09 -17.26 -22.79
N ALA A 500 1.35 -15.96 -22.70
CA ALA A 500 0.57 -14.91 -23.36
C ALA A 500 1.49 -13.92 -24.07
N SER A 501 1.01 -13.34 -25.18
CA SER A 501 1.73 -12.32 -25.97
C SER A 501 1.05 -10.97 -25.87
N PHE A 502 1.88 -9.91 -25.77
CA PHE A 502 1.46 -8.53 -25.55
C PHE A 502 2.11 -7.60 -26.59
N PRO A 503 1.61 -7.59 -27.84
CA PRO A 503 2.09 -6.71 -28.90
C PRO A 503 1.64 -5.27 -28.68
N SER A 504 2.49 -4.32 -29.10
CA SER A 504 2.11 -2.90 -29.17
C SER A 504 2.79 -2.15 -30.30
N VAL A 505 2.09 -1.14 -30.81
CA VAL A 505 2.58 -0.21 -31.84
C VAL A 505 2.19 1.21 -31.44
N ALA A 506 3.10 2.15 -31.57
CA ALA A 506 2.84 3.56 -31.33
C ALA A 506 3.57 4.42 -32.36
N VAL A 507 2.86 5.42 -32.87
CA VAL A 507 3.41 6.43 -33.76
C VAL A 507 3.24 7.82 -33.16
N ALA A 508 4.22 8.69 -33.39
CA ALA A 508 4.10 10.09 -33.01
C ALA A 508 4.63 11.00 -34.12
N TRP A 509 3.94 12.10 -34.32
CA TRP A 509 4.30 13.17 -35.24
C TRP A 509 4.44 14.49 -34.50
N ARG A 510 5.62 15.08 -34.56
CA ARG A 510 5.90 16.41 -34.00
C ARG A 510 5.59 17.47 -35.04
N ILE A 511 4.35 17.93 -35.04
CA ILE A 511 3.79 18.86 -36.03
C ILE A 511 4.45 20.24 -35.88
N SER A 512 4.78 20.65 -34.63
CA SER A 512 5.47 21.92 -34.38
C SER A 512 6.85 22.05 -35.05
N ASP A 513 7.48 20.92 -35.40
CA ASP A 513 8.81 20.91 -36.03
C ASP A 513 8.72 20.97 -37.58
N GLU A 514 7.51 21.00 -38.13
CA GLU A 514 7.29 21.12 -39.57
C GLU A 514 7.52 22.55 -40.06
N ALA A 515 7.97 22.67 -41.31
CA ALA A 515 8.33 23.95 -41.90
C ALA A 515 7.15 24.97 -41.89
N PHE A 516 5.92 24.49 -42.05
CA PHE A 516 4.72 25.31 -42.09
C PHE A 516 4.26 25.85 -40.73
N LEU A 517 4.74 25.29 -39.61
CA LEU A 517 4.43 25.75 -38.24
C LEU A 517 5.64 26.39 -37.54
N LYS A 518 6.86 26.24 -38.09
CA LYS A 518 8.10 26.64 -37.42
C LYS A 518 8.18 28.14 -37.07
N ASN A 519 7.46 28.97 -37.78
CA ASN A 519 7.46 30.45 -37.60
C ASN A 519 6.32 30.95 -36.72
N ILE A 520 5.49 30.06 -36.14
CA ILE A 520 4.41 30.45 -35.24
C ILE A 520 4.95 30.49 -33.81
N GLU A 521 5.38 31.66 -33.34
CA GLU A 521 5.98 31.85 -32.01
C GLU A 521 5.06 31.44 -30.85
N ALA A 522 3.74 31.57 -31.01
CA ALA A 522 2.75 31.14 -30.00
C ALA A 522 2.68 29.63 -29.82
N LEU A 523 3.25 28.82 -30.75
CA LEU A 523 3.18 27.38 -30.72
C LEU A 523 4.54 26.76 -30.36
N SER A 524 4.76 26.54 -29.06
CA SER A 524 6.03 25.97 -28.57
C SER A 524 6.17 24.45 -28.81
N ASN A 525 5.07 23.69 -28.77
CA ASN A 525 5.09 22.23 -28.96
C ASN A 525 3.69 21.70 -29.34
N LEU A 526 3.59 21.12 -30.54
CA LEU A 526 2.41 20.39 -30.99
C LEU A 526 2.83 19.00 -31.44
N LYS A 527 2.33 17.97 -30.76
CA LYS A 527 2.65 16.57 -31.03
C LYS A 527 1.38 15.73 -31.06
N MET A 528 1.16 15.05 -32.16
CA MET A 528 0.12 14.03 -32.30
C MET A 528 0.68 12.66 -31.97
N ARG A 529 -0.10 11.82 -31.31
CA ARG A 529 0.27 10.43 -30.96
C ARG A 529 -0.91 9.51 -31.22
N LEU A 530 -0.62 8.36 -31.80
CA LEU A 530 -1.56 7.26 -31.96
C LEU A 530 -0.90 5.98 -31.48
N SER A 531 -1.58 5.22 -30.64
CA SER A 531 -1.03 3.99 -30.11
C SER A 531 -2.10 2.91 -29.96
N TRP A 532 -1.66 1.68 -30.17
CA TRP A 532 -2.42 0.48 -29.92
C TRP A 532 -1.55 -0.53 -29.18
N GLY A 533 -2.15 -1.30 -28.27
CA GLY A 533 -1.43 -2.34 -27.57
C GLY A 533 -2.37 -3.26 -26.80
N LYS A 534 -1.90 -4.49 -26.61
CA LYS A 534 -2.52 -5.50 -25.76
C LYS A 534 -1.75 -5.56 -24.45
N THR A 535 -2.44 -5.51 -23.32
CA THR A 535 -1.92 -5.74 -21.98
C THR A 535 -2.72 -6.85 -21.31
N GLY A 536 -2.17 -7.46 -20.27
CA GLY A 536 -2.82 -8.49 -19.49
C GLY A 536 -2.90 -8.14 -18.02
N ASN A 537 -3.78 -8.84 -17.29
CA ASN A 537 -3.87 -8.80 -15.85
C ASN A 537 -3.51 -10.17 -15.29
N SER A 538 -2.40 -10.27 -14.56
CA SER A 538 -1.96 -11.48 -13.87
C SER A 538 -2.44 -11.56 -12.41
N GLY A 539 -3.39 -10.70 -12.02
CA GLY A 539 -4.00 -10.68 -10.69
C GLY A 539 -4.92 -11.89 -10.47
N ILE A 540 -4.33 -13.07 -10.41
CA ILE A 540 -4.98 -14.35 -10.09
C ILE A 540 -4.28 -14.99 -8.89
N MET A 541 -5.03 -15.71 -8.07
CA MET A 541 -4.45 -16.44 -6.94
C MET A 541 -3.53 -17.56 -7.42
N ALA A 542 -2.44 -17.80 -6.71
CA ALA A 542 -1.63 -18.99 -6.90
C ALA A 542 -2.52 -20.23 -6.66
N TYR A 543 -2.29 -21.26 -7.46
CA TYR A 543 -3.07 -22.52 -7.44
C TYR A 543 -4.55 -22.38 -7.83
N GLY A 544 -5.07 -21.18 -8.12
CA GLY A 544 -6.47 -20.93 -8.46
C GLY A 544 -6.98 -21.64 -9.73
N THR A 545 -6.08 -22.18 -10.56
CA THR A 545 -6.40 -23.01 -11.72
C THR A 545 -6.30 -24.52 -11.45
N GLN A 546 -6.05 -24.91 -10.20
CA GLN A 546 -6.01 -26.29 -9.73
C GLN A 546 -7.27 -26.62 -8.94
N SER A 547 -7.73 -27.86 -9.02
CA SER A 547 -8.82 -28.33 -8.17
C SER A 547 -8.34 -28.41 -6.72
N GLY A 548 -9.02 -27.70 -5.83
CA GLY A 548 -8.78 -27.75 -4.39
C GLY A 548 -9.69 -28.79 -3.73
N LEU A 549 -9.17 -29.51 -2.74
CA LEU A 549 -9.97 -30.35 -1.86
C LEU A 549 -10.19 -29.59 -0.55
N THR A 550 -11.45 -29.38 -0.20
CA THR A 550 -11.81 -28.84 1.12
C THR A 550 -12.30 -29.98 1.99
N PRO A 551 -11.60 -30.35 3.05
CA PRO A 551 -12.11 -31.35 3.99
C PRO A 551 -13.36 -30.81 4.66
N LYS A 552 -14.47 -31.53 4.55
CA LYS A 552 -15.70 -31.27 5.31
C LYS A 552 -15.91 -32.43 6.27
N THR A 553 -16.02 -32.14 7.56
CA THR A 553 -16.55 -33.09 8.53
C THR A 553 -18.07 -33.14 8.37
N ASN A 554 -18.60 -34.28 7.98
CA ASN A 554 -20.05 -34.49 7.94
C ASN A 554 -20.45 -35.25 9.21
N SER A 555 -21.32 -34.65 10.04
CA SER A 555 -21.78 -35.21 11.30
C SER A 555 -22.77 -36.38 11.15
N ALA A 556 -23.03 -36.85 9.92
CA ALA A 556 -24.00 -37.90 9.65
C ALA A 556 -23.53 -39.34 9.94
N PHE A 557 -22.27 -39.57 10.19
CA PHE A 557 -21.72 -40.88 10.59
C PHE A 557 -20.82 -40.71 11.82
N GLN A 558 -21.45 -40.84 13.01
CA GLN A 558 -20.74 -40.97 14.26
C GLN A 558 -20.22 -42.42 14.38
N ASP A 559 -19.00 -42.66 13.98
CA ASP A 559 -18.13 -43.59 14.65
C ASP A 559 -16.69 -43.10 14.45
N ASN A 560 -16.06 -42.65 15.54
CA ASN A 560 -14.68 -42.15 15.64
C ASN A 560 -14.26 -40.96 14.72
N GLY A 561 -15.17 -40.11 14.38
CA GLY A 561 -14.87 -38.67 14.25
C GLY A 561 -14.33 -38.15 12.95
N TYR A 562 -14.00 -38.91 11.91
CA TYR A 562 -13.47 -38.35 10.66
C TYR A 562 -13.99 -39.08 9.42
N THR A 563 -14.70 -38.36 8.56
CA THR A 563 -15.04 -38.86 7.23
C THR A 563 -14.44 -37.89 6.19
N TYR A 564 -13.59 -38.39 5.33
CA TYR A 564 -13.03 -37.64 4.21
C TYR A 564 -13.87 -37.87 2.96
N TYR A 565 -14.22 -36.77 2.26
CA TYR A 565 -14.81 -36.81 0.93
C TYR A 565 -13.82 -36.25 -0.09
N ILE A 566 -13.64 -36.98 -1.18
CA ILE A 566 -12.84 -36.60 -2.34
C ILE A 566 -13.71 -35.79 -3.30
#